data_b3a63abecaa1ec99b82fd5a579b64357
#
_entry.id   b3a63abecaa1ec99b82fd5a579b64357
#
_cell.length_a   1.000
_cell.length_b   1.000
_cell.length_c   1.000
_cell.angle_alpha   90.00
_cell.angle_beta   90.00
_cell.angle_gamma   90.00
#
_symmetry.space_group_name_H-M   'P 1'
#
loop_
_entity.id
_entity.type
_entity.pdbx_description
1 polymer ?
#
loop_
_entity_poly.entity_id
_entity_poly.type
_entity_poly.pdbx_seq_one_letter_code
_entity_poly.pdbx_strand_id
1 'polypeptide(L)'
;DGLWIKGLAHYRINEFEKSSKSFLILSKTSDNNWLRSAGAYWSFISSSKMQNKADFMKASIGALEIACSKPYTLYSLLSCFVINKPIDVNNGKEFDELNQNYKQFSATKFGQRIEALLEINEIGIAEFELDRAQKTSNESFKKIILGFAINNDLSSLQVKTTKLLFGEGADINLLYPSPKWMDNFNINNLDKNLVMGVVRQESQFSPFAKSGKSAYGLMQVLPSTAKMMDRTKDFIGNRRLL
;
A
#
# COMPACT_ATOMS: atom_id res chain seq x y z
N ASP A 1 18.72 -3.82 11.53
CA ASP A 1 18.51 -5.10 10.80
C ASP A 1 19.19 -6.31 11.45
N GLY A 2 20.24 -6.13 12.25
CA GLY A 2 20.93 -7.23 12.94
C GLY A 2 20.03 -8.04 13.87
N LEU A 3 19.13 -7.39 14.61
CA LEU A 3 18.17 -8.06 15.50
C LEU A 3 17.16 -8.91 14.74
N TRP A 4 16.75 -8.50 13.55
CA TRP A 4 15.86 -9.27 12.68
C TRP A 4 16.52 -10.58 12.24
N ILE A 5 17.74 -10.51 11.71
CA ILE A 5 18.51 -11.68 11.27
C ILE A 5 18.83 -12.60 12.46
N LYS A 6 19.23 -12.02 13.59
CA LYS A 6 19.50 -12.77 14.83
C LYS A 6 18.27 -13.53 15.32
N GLY A 7 17.11 -12.86 15.33
CA GLY A 7 15.84 -13.49 15.73
C GLY A 7 15.47 -14.67 14.84
N LEU A 8 15.56 -14.50 13.51
CA LEU A 8 15.30 -15.56 12.55
C LEU A 8 16.30 -16.72 12.67
N ALA A 9 17.59 -16.45 12.87
CA ALA A 9 18.60 -17.49 13.05
C ALA A 9 18.30 -18.34 14.29
N HIS A 10 18.00 -17.72 15.43
CA HIS A 10 17.60 -18.45 16.65
C HIS A 10 16.31 -19.25 16.46
N TYR A 11 15.32 -18.69 15.73
CA TYR A 11 14.09 -19.41 15.42
C TYR A 11 14.36 -20.69 14.62
N ARG A 12 15.22 -20.61 13.60
CA ARG A 12 15.57 -21.75 12.73
C ARG A 12 16.28 -22.90 13.45
N ILE A 13 17.04 -22.59 14.49
CA ILE A 13 17.72 -23.61 15.31
C ILE A 13 16.95 -23.97 16.58
N ASN A 14 15.64 -23.61 16.63
CA ASN A 14 14.72 -23.90 17.73
C ASN A 14 15.10 -23.26 19.08
N GLU A 15 15.95 -22.25 19.10
CA GLU A 15 16.25 -21.44 20.28
C GLU A 15 15.18 -20.37 20.50
N PHE A 16 13.94 -20.78 20.74
CA PHE A 16 12.75 -19.89 20.71
C PHE A 16 12.80 -18.77 21.75
N GLU A 17 13.42 -19.01 22.91
CA GLU A 17 13.59 -17.97 23.93
C GLU A 17 14.50 -16.86 23.44
N LYS A 18 15.66 -17.18 22.87
CA LYS A 18 16.59 -16.19 22.32
C LYS A 18 15.99 -15.46 21.11
N SER A 19 15.23 -16.21 20.30
CA SER A 19 14.47 -15.67 19.19
C SER A 19 13.45 -14.62 19.65
N SER A 20 12.57 -14.99 20.60
CA SER A 20 11.56 -14.10 21.15
C SER A 20 12.17 -12.84 21.78
N LYS A 21 13.24 -12.98 22.56
CA LYS A 21 13.98 -11.84 23.13
C LYS A 21 14.50 -10.88 22.04
N SER A 22 15.12 -11.42 21.00
CA SER A 22 15.65 -10.61 19.88
C SER A 22 14.54 -9.82 19.17
N PHE A 23 13.41 -10.47 18.91
CA PHE A 23 12.26 -9.84 18.27
C PHE A 23 11.53 -8.85 19.18
N LEU A 24 11.44 -9.10 20.49
CA LEU A 24 10.89 -8.12 21.44
C LEU A 24 11.75 -6.85 21.51
N ILE A 25 13.07 -6.99 21.49
CA ILE A 25 13.95 -5.82 21.43
C ILE A 25 13.71 -5.07 20.11
N LEU A 26 13.67 -5.77 18.98
CA LEU A 26 13.41 -5.18 17.67
C LEU A 26 12.08 -4.40 17.64
N SER A 27 11.02 -4.97 18.23
CA SER A 27 9.70 -4.31 18.28
C SER A 27 9.68 -3.02 19.09
N LYS A 28 10.63 -2.83 20.00
CA LYS A 28 10.73 -1.65 20.87
C LYS A 28 11.69 -0.61 20.35
N THR A 29 12.76 -1.03 19.66
CA THR A 29 13.91 -0.15 19.34
C THR A 29 14.00 0.24 17.87
N SER A 30 13.27 -0.42 16.97
CA SER A 30 13.32 -0.08 15.54
C SER A 30 12.53 1.19 15.22
N ASP A 31 13.11 2.10 14.45
CA ASP A 31 12.41 3.26 13.90
C ASP A 31 11.59 2.90 12.64
N ASN A 32 11.91 1.76 12.02
CA ASN A 32 11.19 1.26 10.86
C ASN A 32 9.90 0.53 11.30
N ASN A 33 8.74 1.02 10.90
CA ASN A 33 7.44 0.48 11.28
C ASN A 33 7.24 -0.98 10.83
N TRP A 34 7.79 -1.38 9.68
CA TRP A 34 7.73 -2.76 9.22
C TRP A 34 8.51 -3.69 10.14
N LEU A 35 9.76 -3.34 10.48
CA LEU A 35 10.61 -4.13 11.39
C LEU A 35 10.03 -4.16 12.81
N ARG A 36 9.46 -3.05 13.27
CA ARG A 36 8.82 -2.98 14.60
C ARG A 36 7.65 -3.95 14.69
N SER A 37 6.75 -3.91 13.73
CA SER A 37 5.58 -4.81 13.69
C SER A 37 5.97 -6.26 13.41
N ALA A 38 6.97 -6.50 12.55
CA ALA A 38 7.52 -7.82 12.33
C ALA A 38 8.13 -8.39 13.61
N GLY A 39 8.88 -7.60 14.38
CA GLY A 39 9.41 -7.97 15.69
C GLY A 39 8.30 -8.38 16.67
N ALA A 40 7.21 -7.61 16.75
CA ALA A 40 6.06 -7.94 17.59
C ALA A 40 5.45 -9.29 17.19
N TYR A 41 5.14 -9.49 15.93
CA TYR A 41 4.54 -10.72 15.43
C TYR A 41 5.44 -11.94 15.63
N TRP A 42 6.72 -11.85 15.25
CA TRP A 42 7.65 -12.97 15.36
C TRP A 42 8.06 -13.27 16.81
N SER A 43 8.01 -12.29 17.71
CA SER A 43 8.18 -12.57 19.14
C SER A 43 7.05 -13.45 19.66
N PHE A 44 5.80 -13.19 19.24
CA PHE A 44 4.65 -14.03 19.58
C PHE A 44 4.78 -15.43 18.97
N ILE A 45 5.13 -15.56 17.70
CA ILE A 45 5.34 -16.86 17.03
C ILE A 45 6.41 -17.68 17.75
N SER A 46 7.52 -17.04 18.15
CA SER A 46 8.58 -17.71 18.90
C SER A 46 8.10 -18.15 20.29
N SER A 47 7.40 -17.27 21.00
CA SER A 47 6.88 -17.58 22.35
C SER A 47 5.85 -18.71 22.31
N SER A 48 5.04 -18.81 21.26
CA SER A 48 4.06 -19.88 21.12
C SER A 48 4.67 -21.29 21.02
N LYS A 49 5.94 -21.39 20.64
CA LYS A 49 6.70 -22.65 20.51
C LYS A 49 7.38 -23.08 21.82
N MET A 50 7.37 -22.24 22.85
CA MET A 50 8.03 -22.52 24.12
C MET A 50 7.14 -23.35 25.07
N GLN A 51 7.74 -24.20 25.90
CA GLN A 51 7.01 -24.92 26.94
C GLN A 51 6.67 -24.03 28.13
N ASN A 52 7.66 -23.30 28.67
CA ASN A 52 7.45 -22.29 29.71
C ASN A 52 7.37 -20.88 29.10
N LYS A 53 6.18 -20.44 28.80
CA LYS A 53 5.94 -19.29 27.92
C LYS A 53 5.20 -18.10 28.54
N ALA A 54 4.74 -18.20 29.79
CA ALA A 54 3.81 -17.22 30.35
C ALA A 54 4.30 -15.76 30.23
N ASP A 55 5.51 -15.46 30.71
CA ASP A 55 6.04 -14.10 30.71
C ASP A 55 6.36 -13.61 29.28
N PHE A 56 6.93 -14.49 28.46
CA PHE A 56 7.22 -14.17 27.06
C PHE A 56 5.95 -13.92 26.25
N MET A 57 4.93 -14.74 26.49
CA MET A 57 3.63 -14.60 25.84
C MET A 57 2.96 -13.27 26.22
N LYS A 58 2.95 -12.93 27.50
CA LYS A 58 2.43 -11.64 27.98
C LYS A 58 3.14 -10.45 27.34
N ALA A 59 4.48 -10.47 27.30
CA ALA A 59 5.26 -9.42 26.68
C ALA A 59 5.02 -9.33 25.16
N SER A 60 4.88 -10.47 24.49
CA SER A 60 4.60 -10.53 23.05
C SER A 60 3.20 -10.03 22.71
N ILE A 61 2.18 -10.36 23.51
CA ILE A 61 0.81 -9.86 23.33
C ILE A 61 0.79 -8.34 23.46
N GLY A 62 1.45 -7.77 24.46
CA GLY A 62 1.57 -6.30 24.58
C GLY A 62 2.27 -5.65 23.37
N ALA A 63 3.27 -6.33 22.79
CA ALA A 63 3.87 -5.86 21.54
C ALA A 63 2.93 -5.93 20.34
N LEU A 64 2.11 -7.00 20.25
CA LEU A 64 1.06 -7.12 19.21
C LEU A 64 0.00 -6.03 19.31
N GLU A 65 -0.42 -5.67 20.53
CA GLU A 65 -1.38 -4.58 20.75
C GLU A 65 -0.85 -3.24 20.23
N ILE A 66 0.42 -2.94 20.50
CA ILE A 66 1.10 -1.74 19.99
C ILE A 66 1.20 -1.79 18.46
N ALA A 67 1.58 -2.93 17.89
CA ALA A 67 1.67 -3.09 16.43
C ALA A 67 0.30 -2.93 15.76
N CYS A 68 -0.76 -3.48 16.36
CA CYS A 68 -2.12 -3.39 15.86
C CYS A 68 -2.71 -1.97 15.94
N SER A 69 -2.22 -1.11 16.83
CA SER A 69 -2.71 0.28 16.92
C SER A 69 -2.41 1.13 15.67
N LYS A 70 -1.50 0.66 14.80
CA LYS A 70 -1.15 1.32 13.53
C LYS A 70 -1.08 0.26 12.41
N PRO A 71 -2.21 -0.15 11.83
CA PRO A 71 -2.31 -1.31 10.94
C PRO A 71 -1.83 -1.02 9.50
N TYR A 72 -0.65 -0.40 9.34
CA TYR A 72 -0.13 0.01 8.03
C TYR A 72 0.82 -1.00 7.37
N THR A 73 1.15 -2.08 8.06
CA THR A 73 2.04 -3.12 7.55
C THR A 73 1.37 -4.49 7.61
N LEU A 74 1.85 -5.45 6.81
CA LEU A 74 1.39 -6.84 6.88
C LEU A 74 1.45 -7.39 8.31
N TYR A 75 2.55 -7.16 9.02
CA TYR A 75 2.71 -7.68 10.38
C TYR A 75 1.84 -6.97 11.41
N SER A 76 1.51 -5.69 11.19
CA SER A 76 0.52 -4.99 12.01
C SER A 76 -0.87 -5.61 11.84
N LEU A 77 -1.28 -5.89 10.60
CA LEU A 77 -2.54 -6.56 10.29
C LEU A 77 -2.60 -7.98 10.88
N LEU A 78 -1.52 -8.76 10.73
CA LEU A 78 -1.40 -10.08 11.36
C LEU A 78 -1.45 -9.99 12.90
N SER A 79 -0.88 -8.93 13.49
CA SER A 79 -0.95 -8.68 14.92
C SER A 79 -2.40 -8.46 15.38
N CYS A 80 -3.18 -7.64 14.65
CA CYS A 80 -4.60 -7.44 14.94
C CYS A 80 -5.39 -8.76 14.85
N PHE A 81 -5.11 -9.56 13.82
CA PHE A 81 -5.74 -10.85 13.62
C PHE A 81 -5.48 -11.81 14.80
N VAL A 82 -4.22 -11.91 15.25
CA VAL A 82 -3.81 -12.79 16.35
C VAL A 82 -4.51 -12.42 17.66
N ILE A 83 -4.65 -11.14 17.97
CA ILE A 83 -5.32 -10.67 19.20
C ILE A 83 -6.83 -10.49 19.04
N ASN A 84 -7.37 -10.90 17.89
CA ASN A 84 -8.80 -10.76 17.54
C ASN A 84 -9.34 -9.32 17.71
N LYS A 85 -8.51 -8.34 17.36
CA LYS A 85 -8.90 -6.93 17.41
C LYS A 85 -9.35 -6.46 16.02
N PRO A 86 -10.54 -5.84 15.90
CA PRO A 86 -10.97 -5.28 14.63
C PRO A 86 -9.98 -4.20 14.17
N ILE A 87 -9.72 -4.16 12.88
CA ILE A 87 -8.93 -3.10 12.26
C ILE A 87 -9.82 -1.86 12.24
N ASP A 88 -9.44 -0.84 12.99
CA ASP A 88 -10.10 0.46 12.94
C ASP A 88 -9.69 1.14 11.62
N VAL A 89 -10.57 1.03 10.65
CA VAL A 89 -10.46 1.74 9.39
C VAL A 89 -11.17 3.08 9.63
N ASN A 90 -10.42 4.14 9.89
CA ASN A 90 -10.97 5.46 10.14
C ASN A 90 -11.99 5.81 9.06
N ASN A 91 -13.26 5.91 9.48
CA ASN A 91 -14.38 6.14 8.59
C ASN A 91 -14.45 7.61 8.17
N GLY A 92 -13.83 7.94 7.02
CA GLY A 92 -14.44 8.89 6.08
C GLY A 92 -14.51 10.38 6.43
N LYS A 93 -14.19 10.86 7.63
CA LYS A 93 -14.28 12.30 7.92
C LYS A 93 -13.28 13.12 7.08
N GLU A 94 -12.09 12.61 6.85
CA GLU A 94 -11.13 13.25 5.94
C GLU A 94 -11.62 13.24 4.50
N PHE A 95 -12.38 12.23 4.06
CA PHE A 95 -12.95 12.15 2.72
C PHE A 95 -13.94 13.28 2.44
N ASP A 96 -14.83 13.61 3.37
CA ASP A 96 -15.84 14.64 3.18
C ASP A 96 -15.24 16.04 3.07
N GLU A 97 -14.20 16.33 3.86
CA GLU A 97 -13.46 17.61 3.76
C GLU A 97 -12.67 17.71 2.45
N LEU A 98 -12.05 16.62 1.99
CA LEU A 98 -11.31 16.58 0.74
C LEU A 98 -12.24 16.77 -0.47
N ASN A 99 -13.46 16.24 -0.39
CA ASN A 99 -14.46 16.37 -1.46
C ASN A 99 -15.01 17.79 -1.64
N GLN A 100 -15.00 18.63 -0.62
CA GLN A 100 -15.53 19.99 -0.74
C GLN A 100 -14.60 20.94 -1.49
N ASN A 101 -13.30 20.76 -1.42
CA ASN A 101 -12.31 21.72 -1.93
C ASN A 101 -11.97 21.53 -3.43
N TYR A 102 -12.22 20.36 -4.03
CA TYR A 102 -11.82 20.14 -5.43
C TYR A 102 -12.65 20.91 -6.44
N LYS A 103 -13.91 21.26 -6.14
CA LYS A 103 -14.77 22.05 -7.04
C LYS A 103 -14.20 23.43 -7.36
N GLN A 104 -13.49 24.04 -6.38
CA GLN A 104 -12.81 25.31 -6.60
C GLN A 104 -11.62 25.15 -7.55
N PHE A 105 -10.93 24.00 -7.51
CA PHE A 105 -9.85 23.68 -8.43
C PHE A 105 -10.36 23.56 -9.87
N SER A 106 -11.46 22.86 -10.11
CA SER A 106 -12.10 22.71 -11.42
C SER A 106 -12.50 24.06 -12.04
N ALA A 107 -12.77 25.08 -11.23
CA ALA A 107 -13.04 26.42 -11.72
C ALA A 107 -11.79 27.20 -12.17
N THR A 108 -10.58 26.72 -11.85
CA THR A 108 -9.33 27.37 -12.29
C THR A 108 -8.97 26.97 -13.72
N LYS A 109 -8.19 27.84 -14.43
CA LYS A 109 -7.68 27.49 -15.77
C LYS A 109 -6.86 26.20 -15.79
N PHE A 110 -6.10 25.93 -14.72
CA PHE A 110 -5.35 24.69 -14.60
C PHE A 110 -6.27 23.48 -14.40
N GLY A 111 -7.26 23.59 -13.52
CA GLY A 111 -8.27 22.55 -13.33
C GLY A 111 -9.05 22.22 -14.60
N GLN A 112 -9.54 23.24 -15.33
CA GLN A 112 -10.22 23.08 -16.62
C GLN A 112 -9.35 22.38 -17.67
N ARG A 113 -8.05 22.69 -17.70
CA ARG A 113 -7.10 22.00 -18.57
C ARG A 113 -6.97 20.51 -18.20
N ILE A 114 -6.88 20.20 -16.91
CA ILE A 114 -6.80 18.80 -16.44
C ILE A 114 -8.09 18.06 -16.78
N GLU A 115 -9.25 18.64 -16.56
CA GLU A 115 -10.53 18.04 -16.92
C GLU A 115 -10.64 17.76 -18.41
N ALA A 116 -10.24 18.71 -19.26
CA ALA A 116 -10.21 18.51 -20.70
C ALA A 116 -9.28 17.34 -21.11
N LEU A 117 -8.15 17.17 -20.45
CA LEU A 117 -7.28 16.01 -20.68
C LEU A 117 -7.95 14.69 -20.29
N LEU A 118 -8.70 14.66 -19.19
CA LEU A 118 -9.45 13.48 -18.75
C LEU A 118 -10.61 13.16 -19.73
N GLU A 119 -11.32 14.17 -20.23
CA GLU A 119 -12.39 14.02 -21.22
C GLU A 119 -11.92 13.36 -22.52
N ILE A 120 -10.71 13.69 -22.97
CA ILE A 120 -10.10 13.07 -24.17
C ILE A 120 -9.30 11.80 -23.85
N ASN A 121 -9.46 11.27 -22.63
CA ASN A 121 -8.78 10.07 -22.13
C ASN A 121 -7.23 10.13 -22.08
N GLU A 122 -6.67 11.33 -21.98
CA GLU A 122 -5.22 11.55 -21.80
C GLU A 122 -4.84 11.53 -20.30
N ILE A 123 -5.25 10.47 -19.60
CA ILE A 123 -5.10 10.31 -18.15
C ILE A 123 -3.63 10.42 -17.72
N GLY A 124 -2.72 9.82 -18.50
CA GLY A 124 -1.29 9.86 -18.18
C GLY A 124 -0.71 11.26 -18.17
N ILE A 125 -1.15 12.13 -19.08
CA ILE A 125 -0.71 13.53 -19.13
C ILE A 125 -1.32 14.30 -17.96
N ALA A 126 -2.62 14.09 -17.66
CA ALA A 126 -3.29 14.73 -16.54
C ALA A 126 -2.60 14.38 -15.20
N GLU A 127 -2.35 13.10 -14.94
CA GLU A 127 -1.63 12.65 -13.73
C GLU A 127 -0.21 13.24 -13.66
N PHE A 128 0.52 13.28 -14.78
CA PHE A 128 1.87 13.85 -14.83
C PHE A 128 1.87 15.34 -14.49
N GLU A 129 0.95 16.12 -15.05
CA GLU A 129 0.85 17.56 -14.77
C GLU A 129 0.47 17.82 -13.29
N LEU A 130 -0.46 17.05 -12.74
CA LEU A 130 -0.85 17.12 -11.33
C LEU A 130 0.27 16.70 -10.39
N ASP A 131 0.97 15.59 -10.70
CA ASP A 131 2.13 15.14 -9.91
C ASP A 131 3.27 16.18 -9.91
N ARG A 132 3.47 16.84 -11.03
CA ARG A 132 4.46 17.92 -11.12
C ARG A 132 4.04 19.15 -10.31
N ALA A 133 2.77 19.54 -10.39
CA ALA A 133 2.25 20.71 -9.68
C ALA A 133 2.33 20.53 -8.15
N GLN A 134 2.04 19.33 -7.62
CA GLN A 134 2.06 19.10 -6.18
C GLN A 134 3.47 19.13 -5.57
N LYS A 135 4.54 18.86 -6.33
CA LYS A 135 5.92 18.83 -5.81
C LYS A 135 6.40 20.17 -5.26
N THR A 136 5.92 21.25 -5.85
CA THR A 136 6.30 22.63 -5.47
C THR A 136 5.19 23.37 -4.71
N SER A 137 4.06 22.74 -4.46
CA SER A 137 2.89 23.36 -3.85
C SER A 137 2.86 23.18 -2.34
N ASN A 138 2.07 24.02 -1.66
CA ASN A 138 1.79 23.92 -0.24
C ASN A 138 0.84 22.73 0.07
N GLU A 139 0.65 22.45 1.36
CA GLU A 139 -0.17 21.35 1.84
C GLU A 139 -1.65 21.50 1.42
N SER A 140 -2.19 22.71 1.48
CA SER A 140 -3.58 22.98 1.09
C SER A 140 -3.85 22.60 -0.37
N PHE A 141 -2.95 22.93 -1.28
CA PHE A 141 -3.10 22.58 -2.69
C PHE A 141 -2.94 21.06 -2.92
N LYS A 142 -2.06 20.38 -2.18
CA LYS A 142 -1.95 18.91 -2.21
C LYS A 142 -3.25 18.25 -1.75
N LYS A 143 -3.92 18.78 -0.73
CA LYS A 143 -5.24 18.29 -0.30
C LYS A 143 -6.31 18.45 -1.39
N ILE A 144 -6.27 19.56 -2.11
CA ILE A 144 -7.14 19.78 -3.27
C ILE A 144 -6.88 18.75 -4.38
N ILE A 145 -5.61 18.52 -4.72
CA ILE A 145 -5.22 17.48 -5.70
C ILE A 145 -5.68 16.10 -5.24
N LEU A 146 -5.54 15.78 -3.95
CA LEU A 146 -6.00 14.50 -3.41
C LEU A 146 -7.53 14.35 -3.57
N GLY A 147 -8.31 15.37 -3.22
CA GLY A 147 -9.76 15.38 -3.43
C GLY A 147 -10.14 15.21 -4.91
N PHE A 148 -9.44 15.92 -5.80
CA PHE A 148 -9.62 15.79 -7.24
C PHE A 148 -9.29 14.37 -7.74
N ALA A 149 -8.19 13.77 -7.27
CA ALA A 149 -7.79 12.42 -7.64
C ALA A 149 -8.83 11.36 -7.21
N ILE A 150 -9.37 11.48 -6.00
CA ILE A 150 -10.41 10.60 -5.48
C ILE A 150 -11.68 10.68 -6.35
N ASN A 151 -12.12 11.90 -6.67
CA ASN A 151 -13.37 12.12 -7.41
C ASN A 151 -13.28 11.70 -8.89
N ASN A 152 -12.08 11.71 -9.46
CA ASN A 152 -11.84 11.34 -10.86
C ASN A 152 -11.21 9.96 -11.03
N ASP A 153 -11.20 9.13 -9.97
CA ASP A 153 -10.68 7.75 -9.99
C ASP A 153 -9.20 7.64 -10.40
N LEU A 154 -8.40 8.69 -10.10
CA LEU A 154 -6.96 8.74 -10.37
C LEU A 154 -6.18 8.05 -9.24
N SER A 155 -6.32 6.73 -9.16
CA SER A 155 -5.85 5.92 -8.02
C SER A 155 -4.35 6.03 -7.78
N SER A 156 -3.53 6.14 -8.84
CA SER A 156 -2.08 6.32 -8.71
C SER A 156 -1.73 7.67 -8.07
N LEU A 157 -2.37 8.73 -8.54
CA LEU A 157 -2.18 10.08 -7.99
C LEU A 157 -2.68 10.16 -6.54
N GLN A 158 -3.85 9.55 -6.24
CA GLN A 158 -4.38 9.45 -4.87
C GLN A 158 -3.33 8.87 -3.92
N VAL A 159 -2.77 7.70 -4.24
CA VAL A 159 -1.77 7.03 -3.39
C VAL A 159 -0.50 7.88 -3.22
N LYS A 160 0.00 8.47 -4.31
CA LYS A 160 1.20 9.33 -4.27
C LYS A 160 0.97 10.57 -3.40
N THR A 161 -0.14 11.26 -3.62
CA THR A 161 -0.48 12.49 -2.88
C THR A 161 -0.73 12.21 -1.41
N THR A 162 -1.42 11.11 -1.10
CA THR A 162 -1.63 10.64 0.28
C THR A 162 -0.29 10.43 1.00
N LYS A 163 0.66 9.75 0.37
CA LYS A 163 1.99 9.55 0.97
C LYS A 163 2.76 10.84 1.18
N LEU A 164 2.63 11.82 0.28
CA LEU A 164 3.27 13.12 0.41
C LEU A 164 2.67 13.96 1.56
N LEU A 165 1.37 13.84 1.80
CA LEU A 165 0.67 14.58 2.86
C LEU A 165 0.85 13.96 4.24
N PHE A 166 0.67 12.65 4.35
CA PHE A 166 0.48 11.97 5.63
C PHE A 166 1.56 10.91 5.93
N GLY A 167 2.44 10.61 4.96
CA GLY A 167 3.48 9.60 5.13
C GLY A 167 2.92 8.21 5.43
N GLU A 168 3.62 7.49 6.33
CA GLU A 168 3.22 6.14 6.77
C GLU A 168 2.05 6.14 7.76
N GLY A 169 1.60 7.32 8.23
CA GLY A 169 0.46 7.47 9.13
C GLY A 169 -0.86 7.73 8.42
N ALA A 170 -0.87 7.66 7.10
CA ALA A 170 -2.04 7.94 6.28
C ALA A 170 -3.19 6.94 6.52
N ASP A 171 -4.42 7.40 6.32
CA ASP A 171 -5.60 6.55 6.32
C ASP A 171 -5.44 5.41 5.28
N ILE A 172 -5.74 4.20 5.70
CA ILE A 172 -5.62 3.00 4.87
C ILE A 172 -6.52 3.09 3.62
N ASN A 173 -7.71 3.70 3.73
CA ASN A 173 -8.61 3.89 2.60
C ASN A 173 -8.04 4.81 1.53
N LEU A 174 -7.24 5.80 1.92
CA LEU A 174 -6.55 6.68 0.97
C LEU A 174 -5.38 5.97 0.29
N LEU A 175 -4.73 5.02 0.99
CA LEU A 175 -3.60 4.26 0.48
C LEU A 175 -4.01 3.03 -0.37
N TYR A 176 -5.24 2.56 -0.21
CA TYR A 176 -5.79 1.39 -0.91
C TYR A 176 -7.10 1.78 -1.61
N PRO A 177 -7.04 2.58 -2.68
CA PRO A 177 -8.22 2.94 -3.45
C PRO A 177 -8.92 1.70 -4.02
N SER A 178 -10.23 1.82 -4.21
CA SER A 178 -11.03 0.81 -4.94
C SER A 178 -11.52 1.43 -6.26
N PRO A 179 -10.68 1.42 -7.31
CA PRO A 179 -10.99 2.11 -8.55
C PRO A 179 -12.14 1.45 -9.31
N LYS A 180 -13.04 2.26 -9.85
CA LYS A 180 -14.23 1.81 -10.60
C LYS A 180 -13.86 1.02 -11.86
N TRP A 181 -12.74 1.36 -12.51
CA TRP A 181 -12.26 0.65 -13.69
C TRP A 181 -11.96 -0.84 -13.43
N MET A 182 -11.70 -1.21 -12.17
CA MET A 182 -11.46 -2.62 -11.80
C MET A 182 -12.69 -3.50 -12.03
N ASP A 183 -13.90 -2.94 -11.97
CA ASP A 183 -15.13 -3.69 -12.18
C ASP A 183 -15.33 -4.10 -13.65
N ASN A 184 -14.59 -3.47 -14.57
CA ASN A 184 -14.60 -3.79 -15.99
C ASN A 184 -13.70 -4.99 -16.36
N PHE A 185 -12.86 -5.46 -15.42
CA PHE A 185 -11.98 -6.58 -15.67
C PHE A 185 -12.63 -7.92 -15.24
N ASN A 186 -12.61 -8.88 -16.14
CA ASN A 186 -12.98 -10.25 -15.80
C ASN A 186 -11.77 -10.94 -15.13
N ILE A 187 -11.77 -10.98 -13.81
CA ILE A 187 -10.73 -11.66 -13.04
C ILE A 187 -11.05 -13.14 -12.74
N ASN A 188 -12.10 -13.66 -13.39
CA ASN A 188 -12.59 -15.04 -13.22
C ASN A 188 -12.83 -15.36 -11.71
N ASN A 189 -12.16 -16.41 -11.21
CA ASN A 189 -12.30 -16.88 -9.83
C ASN A 189 -11.21 -16.34 -8.90
N LEU A 190 -10.45 -15.32 -9.30
CA LEU A 190 -9.43 -14.71 -8.45
C LEU A 190 -10.09 -13.78 -7.44
N ASP A 191 -9.53 -13.75 -6.23
CA ASP A 191 -9.92 -12.77 -5.22
C ASP A 191 -9.54 -11.36 -5.69
N LYS A 192 -10.54 -10.47 -5.79
CA LYS A 192 -10.34 -9.07 -6.20
C LYS A 192 -9.33 -8.35 -5.31
N ASN A 193 -9.35 -8.60 -4.01
CA ASN A 193 -8.45 -7.94 -3.06
C ASN A 193 -6.99 -8.41 -3.26
N LEU A 194 -6.79 -9.69 -3.61
CA LEU A 194 -5.47 -10.19 -3.95
C LEU A 194 -4.92 -9.50 -5.20
N VAL A 195 -5.73 -9.39 -6.26
CA VAL A 195 -5.35 -8.69 -7.50
C VAL A 195 -5.00 -7.24 -7.20
N MET A 196 -5.84 -6.54 -6.42
CA MET A 196 -5.61 -5.15 -6.00
C MET A 196 -4.33 -5.00 -5.16
N GLY A 197 -4.06 -5.96 -4.29
CA GLY A 197 -2.82 -6.00 -3.51
C GLY A 197 -1.57 -6.10 -4.39
N VAL A 198 -1.60 -6.94 -5.43
CA VAL A 198 -0.52 -7.05 -6.42
C VAL A 198 -0.37 -5.75 -7.21
N VAL A 199 -1.46 -5.19 -7.76
CA VAL A 199 -1.45 -3.90 -8.47
C VAL A 199 -0.87 -2.79 -7.59
N ARG A 200 -1.25 -2.77 -6.32
CA ARG A 200 -0.72 -1.80 -5.34
C ARG A 200 0.79 -1.93 -5.15
N GLN A 201 1.28 -3.16 -5.05
CA GLN A 201 2.71 -3.45 -4.86
C GLN A 201 3.53 -3.13 -6.11
N GLU A 202 3.04 -3.50 -7.28
CA GLU A 202 3.80 -3.45 -8.54
C GLU A 202 3.84 -2.04 -9.14
N SER A 203 2.71 -1.34 -9.17
CA SER A 203 2.61 -0.04 -9.88
C SER A 203 2.07 1.11 -9.04
N GLN A 204 1.59 0.85 -7.81
CA GLN A 204 0.78 1.81 -7.06
C GLN A 204 -0.41 2.33 -7.89
N PHE A 205 -1.08 1.43 -8.59
CA PHE A 205 -2.23 1.68 -9.49
C PHE A 205 -1.91 2.51 -10.74
N SER A 206 -0.64 2.64 -11.14
CA SER A 206 -0.30 3.35 -12.36
C SER A 206 -0.35 2.44 -13.59
N PRO A 207 -1.29 2.64 -14.53
CA PRO A 207 -1.32 1.88 -15.78
C PRO A 207 -0.15 2.23 -16.70
N PHE A 208 0.53 3.35 -16.45
CA PHE A 208 1.67 3.84 -17.24
C PHE A 208 3.02 3.49 -16.61
N ALA A 209 3.01 2.70 -15.53
CA ALA A 209 4.25 2.33 -14.84
C ALA A 209 5.17 1.52 -15.76
N LYS A 210 6.46 1.87 -15.75
CA LYS A 210 7.51 1.17 -16.46
C LYS A 210 8.73 1.02 -15.57
N SER A 211 9.18 -0.23 -15.35
CA SER A 211 10.39 -0.50 -14.59
C SER A 211 11.66 -0.35 -15.41
N GLY A 212 12.81 -0.22 -14.74
CA GLY A 212 14.13 -0.23 -15.39
C GLY A 212 14.43 -1.54 -16.13
N LYS A 213 13.71 -2.63 -15.84
CA LYS A 213 13.82 -3.93 -16.52
C LYS A 213 12.72 -4.15 -17.56
N SER A 214 12.05 -3.07 -18.00
CA SER A 214 10.99 -3.10 -19.00
C SER A 214 9.76 -3.95 -18.63
N ALA A 215 9.40 -4.00 -17.36
CA ALA A 215 8.07 -4.42 -16.94
C ALA A 215 7.09 -3.25 -17.12
N TYR A 216 5.83 -3.52 -17.46
CA TYR A 216 4.84 -2.51 -17.83
C TYR A 216 3.51 -2.71 -17.12
N GLY A 217 2.80 -1.58 -16.95
CA GLY A 217 1.40 -1.52 -16.57
C GLY A 217 1.13 -1.81 -15.10
N LEU A 218 -0.14 -2.03 -14.79
CA LEU A 218 -0.65 -2.19 -13.43
C LEU A 218 0.04 -3.31 -12.64
N MET A 219 0.33 -4.44 -13.30
CA MET A 219 0.93 -5.62 -12.67
C MET A 219 2.39 -5.83 -13.03
N GLN A 220 3.04 -4.84 -13.66
CA GLN A 220 4.45 -4.87 -14.04
C GLN A 220 4.86 -6.16 -14.77
N VAL A 221 4.12 -6.51 -15.81
CA VAL A 221 4.37 -7.71 -16.60
C VAL A 221 5.51 -7.48 -17.58
N LEU A 222 6.45 -8.42 -17.64
CA LEU A 222 7.49 -8.42 -18.65
C LEU A 222 6.93 -8.86 -20.01
N PRO A 223 7.37 -8.26 -21.13
CA PRO A 223 6.93 -8.68 -22.47
C PRO A 223 7.16 -10.17 -22.76
N SER A 224 8.24 -10.76 -22.24
CA SER A 224 8.52 -12.19 -22.35
C SER A 224 7.48 -13.04 -21.62
N THR A 225 7.06 -12.61 -20.43
CA THR A 225 6.03 -13.30 -19.65
C THR A 225 4.67 -13.17 -20.34
N ALA A 226 4.31 -11.98 -20.82
CA ALA A 226 3.08 -11.77 -21.55
C ALA A 226 3.01 -12.67 -22.80
N LYS A 227 4.09 -12.72 -23.59
CA LYS A 227 4.19 -13.60 -24.76
C LYS A 227 4.06 -15.08 -24.41
N MET A 228 4.62 -15.51 -23.28
CA MET A 228 4.52 -16.89 -22.81
C MET A 228 3.08 -17.27 -22.40
N MET A 229 2.35 -16.31 -21.81
CA MET A 229 0.99 -16.50 -21.30
C MET A 229 -0.08 -16.26 -22.35
N ASP A 230 0.27 -15.61 -23.47
CA ASP A 230 -0.65 -15.32 -24.56
C ASP A 230 -1.00 -16.58 -25.36
N ARG A 231 -2.18 -17.12 -25.07
CA ARG A 231 -2.72 -18.30 -25.77
C ARG A 231 -3.23 -17.98 -27.17
N THR A 232 -3.54 -16.72 -27.45
CA THR A 232 -4.10 -16.26 -28.73
C THR A 232 -3.04 -15.96 -29.77
N LYS A 233 -1.79 -15.81 -29.35
CA LYS A 233 -0.64 -15.34 -30.14
C LYS A 233 -0.80 -13.91 -30.69
N ASP A 234 -1.78 -13.16 -30.17
CA ASP A 234 -2.03 -11.78 -30.60
C ASP A 234 -1.03 -10.77 -29.97
N PHE A 235 -0.34 -11.19 -28.92
CA PHE A 235 0.69 -10.40 -28.27
C PHE A 235 2.00 -10.42 -29.06
N ILE A 236 2.01 -9.80 -30.24
CA ILE A 236 3.22 -9.60 -31.05
C ILE A 236 3.89 -8.27 -30.64
N GLY A 237 4.40 -8.19 -29.40
CA GLY A 237 5.17 -7.04 -28.96
C GLY A 237 4.41 -5.72 -28.84
N ASN A 238 3.09 -5.76 -28.88
CA ASN A 238 2.26 -4.58 -28.72
C ASN A 238 2.17 -4.18 -27.25
N ARG A 239 3.07 -3.28 -26.83
CA ARG A 239 3.16 -2.76 -25.45
C ARG A 239 1.93 -2.02 -24.95
N ARG A 240 0.97 -1.71 -25.84
CA ARG A 240 -0.31 -1.07 -25.46
C ARG A 240 -1.31 -2.06 -24.86
N LEU A 241 -1.04 -3.37 -24.94
CA LEU A 241 -1.88 -4.43 -24.39
C LEU A 241 -1.42 -4.91 -23.00
N LEU A 242 -0.34 -4.35 -22.45
CA LEU A 242 0.15 -4.58 -21.09
C LEU A 242 -0.31 -3.47 -20.16
#